data_47809da887acc7464e85acc294bdb5a7
#
_entry.id   47809da887acc7464e85acc294bdb5a7
#
_cell.length_a   1.000
_cell.length_b   1.000
_cell.length_c   1.000
_cell.angle_alpha   90.00
_cell.angle_beta   90.00
_cell.angle_gamma   90.00
#
_symmetry.space_group_name_H-M   'P 1'
#
loop_
_entity.id
_entity.type
_entity.pdbx_description
1 polymer ?
#
loop_
_entity_poly.entity_id
_entity_poly.type
_entity_poly.pdbx_seq_one_letter_code
_entity_poly.pdbx_strand_id
1 'polypeptide(L)'
;MARLSDTGRMKYSLESLTEDLLGQRKVPMKEIFGEHRLRKDGSEGALVDLPPIERLQRELKSRENFIRYSAFDAKSTYNLYMHLKDRLLTMSWVQDLNLMDYYHMHMRPFGELLTDLERRGMLVAKDYLADVEQQAREDRRGHVQAFRQWAFKYLGADALAMNLASSKQLTTFLFGGR
;
A
#
# COMPACT_ATOMS: atom_id res chain seq x y z
N MET A 1 -10.01 -5.22 15.45
CA MET A 1 -9.91 -6.37 16.36
C MET A 1 -8.46 -6.85 16.54
N ALA A 2 -7.73 -7.28 15.51
CA ALA A 2 -6.37 -7.81 15.66
C ALA A 2 -5.39 -6.86 16.38
N ARG A 3 -5.40 -5.57 16.05
CA ARG A 3 -4.59 -4.56 16.76
C ARG A 3 -4.99 -4.34 18.22
N LEU A 4 -6.27 -4.51 18.56
CA LEU A 4 -6.72 -4.45 19.96
C LEU A 4 -6.25 -5.67 20.75
N SER A 5 -6.22 -6.84 20.12
CA SER A 5 -5.79 -8.07 20.79
C SER A 5 -4.28 -8.17 20.99
N ASP A 6 -3.50 -7.51 20.13
CA ASP A 6 -2.03 -7.53 20.17
C ASP A 6 -1.47 -6.35 19.39
N THR A 7 -0.94 -5.35 20.09
CA THR A 7 -0.32 -4.14 19.50
C THR A 7 1.13 -4.34 19.10
N GLY A 8 1.79 -5.40 19.58
CA GLY A 8 3.20 -5.68 19.33
C GLY A 8 3.49 -6.38 18.01
N ARG A 9 2.46 -6.80 17.27
CA ARG A 9 2.65 -7.48 16.00
C ARG A 9 3.15 -6.54 14.91
N MET A 10 4.09 -7.04 14.10
CA MET A 10 4.63 -6.32 12.96
C MET A 10 3.72 -6.38 11.73
N LYS A 11 2.92 -7.45 11.57
CA LYS A 11 2.06 -7.68 10.40
C LYS A 11 0.63 -8.02 10.82
N TYR A 12 -0.34 -7.38 10.14
CA TYR A 12 -1.78 -7.58 10.35
C TYR A 12 -2.51 -7.97 9.05
N SER A 13 -1.78 -8.53 8.06
CA SER A 13 -2.42 -9.08 6.87
C SER A 13 -3.24 -10.32 7.22
N LEU A 14 -4.29 -10.61 6.42
CA LEU A 14 -5.10 -11.82 6.61
C LEU A 14 -4.24 -13.09 6.60
N GLU A 15 -3.28 -13.16 5.69
CA GLU A 15 -2.33 -14.27 5.57
C GLU A 15 -1.54 -14.49 6.87
N SER A 16 -0.85 -13.45 7.38
CA SER A 16 -0.06 -13.55 8.61
C SER A 16 -0.93 -13.89 9.83
N LEU A 17 -2.13 -13.29 9.92
CA LEU A 17 -3.01 -13.55 11.06
C LEU A 17 -3.60 -14.97 11.03
N THR A 18 -3.99 -15.47 9.86
CA THR A 18 -4.53 -16.84 9.75
C THR A 18 -3.47 -17.90 9.96
N GLU A 19 -2.25 -17.66 9.48
CA GLU A 19 -1.12 -18.57 9.71
C GLU A 19 -0.75 -18.63 11.20
N ASP A 20 -0.56 -17.46 11.83
CA ASP A 20 -0.09 -17.40 13.22
C ASP A 20 -1.15 -17.77 14.26
N LEU A 21 -2.42 -17.38 14.04
CA LEU A 21 -3.50 -17.56 15.03
C LEU A 21 -4.35 -18.80 14.79
N LEU A 22 -4.46 -19.26 13.53
CA LEU A 22 -5.32 -20.40 13.16
C LEU A 22 -4.51 -21.59 12.62
N GLY A 23 -3.19 -21.44 12.41
CA GLY A 23 -2.37 -22.47 11.77
C GLY A 23 -2.75 -22.75 10.30
N GLN A 24 -3.47 -21.83 9.67
CA GLN A 24 -3.95 -21.95 8.29
C GLN A 24 -3.11 -21.13 7.34
N ARG A 25 -2.27 -21.81 6.55
CA ARG A 25 -1.48 -21.14 5.51
C ARG A 25 -2.36 -20.79 4.31
N LYS A 26 -2.33 -19.53 3.92
CA LYS A 26 -2.96 -19.04 2.70
C LYS A 26 -1.94 -19.02 1.56
N VAL A 27 -2.31 -19.60 0.42
CA VAL A 27 -1.50 -19.50 -0.79
C VAL A 27 -1.72 -18.12 -1.43
N PRO A 28 -0.67 -17.33 -1.68
CA PRO A 28 -0.80 -16.02 -2.30
C PRO A 28 -1.45 -16.08 -3.69
N MET A 29 -2.23 -15.06 -4.02
CA MET A 29 -2.90 -14.96 -5.32
C MET A 29 -1.93 -15.04 -6.50
N LYS A 30 -0.71 -14.51 -6.33
CA LYS A 30 0.35 -14.56 -7.34
C LYS A 30 0.89 -15.97 -7.60
N GLU A 31 0.85 -16.86 -6.62
CA GLU A 31 1.24 -18.26 -6.81
C GLU A 31 0.18 -19.06 -7.57
N ILE A 32 -1.11 -18.71 -7.38
CA ILE A 32 -2.24 -19.43 -8.00
C ILE A 32 -2.51 -18.95 -9.42
N PHE A 33 -2.45 -17.62 -9.65
CA PHE A 33 -2.94 -16.96 -10.86
C PHE A 33 -1.87 -16.12 -11.56
N GLY A 34 -0.65 -16.06 -11.02
CA GLY A 34 0.40 -15.24 -11.57
C GLY A 34 0.85 -15.71 -12.95
N GLU A 35 1.05 -14.79 -13.88
CA GLU A 35 1.61 -15.02 -15.21
C GLU A 35 2.99 -14.38 -15.27
N HIS A 36 3.98 -15.09 -15.80
CA HIS A 36 5.32 -14.53 -15.99
C HIS A 36 5.30 -13.46 -17.09
N ARG A 37 5.86 -12.29 -16.78
CA ARG A 37 6.01 -11.22 -17.75
C ARG A 37 7.02 -11.63 -18.81
N LEU A 38 6.61 -11.57 -20.08
CA LEU A 38 7.51 -11.85 -21.18
C LEU A 38 8.57 -10.74 -21.34
N ARG A 39 9.79 -11.14 -21.61
CA ARG A 39 10.89 -10.24 -22.01
C ARG A 39 10.71 -9.79 -23.45
N LYS A 40 11.53 -8.82 -23.87
CA LYS A 40 11.51 -8.31 -25.26
C LYS A 40 11.83 -9.37 -26.33
N ASP A 41 12.55 -10.42 -25.94
CA ASP A 41 12.89 -11.58 -26.79
C ASP A 41 11.84 -12.70 -26.78
N GLY A 42 10.71 -12.50 -26.08
CA GLY A 42 9.62 -13.49 -25.96
C GLY A 42 9.85 -14.56 -24.89
N SER A 43 10.99 -14.57 -24.19
CA SER A 43 11.25 -15.49 -23.09
C SER A 43 10.52 -15.07 -21.81
N GLU A 44 10.23 -16.03 -20.91
CA GLU A 44 9.64 -15.75 -19.60
C GLU A 44 10.61 -14.98 -18.70
N GLY A 45 10.14 -13.89 -18.13
CA GLY A 45 10.88 -13.10 -17.15
C GLY A 45 10.68 -13.58 -15.70
N ALA A 46 11.49 -13.10 -14.79
CA ALA A 46 11.36 -13.39 -13.36
C ALA A 46 10.18 -12.64 -12.69
N LEU A 47 9.63 -11.60 -13.33
CA LEU A 47 8.53 -10.82 -12.80
C LEU A 47 7.21 -11.55 -13.07
N VAL A 48 6.42 -11.71 -12.00
CA VAL A 48 5.08 -12.31 -12.05
C VAL A 48 4.04 -11.22 -11.86
N ASP A 49 3.17 -11.07 -12.83
CA ASP A 49 2.04 -10.15 -12.78
C ASP A 49 0.74 -10.92 -12.54
N LEU A 50 -0.22 -10.28 -11.87
CA LEU A 50 -1.57 -10.81 -11.74
C LEU A 50 -2.40 -10.38 -12.94
N PRO A 51 -3.12 -11.30 -13.61
CA PRO A 51 -4.11 -10.94 -14.62
C PRO A 51 -5.20 -10.04 -14.02
N PRO A 52 -5.89 -9.24 -14.86
CA PRO A 52 -7.07 -8.49 -14.42
C PRO A 52 -8.09 -9.39 -13.72
N ILE A 53 -8.68 -8.90 -12.63
CA ILE A 53 -9.65 -9.68 -11.83
C ILE A 53 -10.84 -10.14 -12.68
N GLU A 54 -11.31 -9.30 -13.57
CA GLU A 54 -12.42 -9.59 -14.52
C GLU A 54 -12.09 -10.79 -15.42
N ARG A 55 -10.82 -10.94 -15.80
CA ARG A 55 -10.34 -12.09 -16.58
C ARG A 55 -10.41 -13.36 -15.74
N LEU A 56 -9.92 -13.33 -14.51
CA LEU A 56 -9.96 -14.47 -13.58
C LEU A 56 -11.39 -14.92 -13.26
N GLN A 57 -12.34 -13.99 -13.21
CA GLN A 57 -13.74 -14.26 -12.95
C GLN A 57 -14.48 -14.88 -14.15
N ARG A 58 -14.10 -14.53 -15.37
CA ARG A 58 -14.84 -14.90 -16.59
C ARG A 58 -14.26 -16.11 -17.32
N GLU A 59 -12.96 -16.29 -17.33
CA GLU A 59 -12.33 -17.41 -18.03
C GLU A 59 -12.61 -18.74 -17.31
N LEU A 60 -13.05 -19.75 -18.08
CA LEU A 60 -13.35 -21.09 -17.55
C LEU A 60 -12.15 -21.74 -16.85
N LYS A 61 -10.94 -21.48 -17.36
CA LYS A 61 -9.68 -22.00 -16.82
C LYS A 61 -9.42 -21.56 -15.36
N SER A 62 -9.69 -20.31 -15.03
CA SER A 62 -9.34 -19.68 -13.75
C SER A 62 -10.53 -19.53 -12.81
N ARG A 63 -11.75 -19.46 -13.36
CA ARG A 63 -12.97 -19.15 -12.59
C ARG A 63 -13.21 -20.08 -11.41
N GLU A 64 -13.04 -21.38 -11.58
CA GLU A 64 -13.27 -22.33 -10.49
C GLU A 64 -12.26 -22.10 -9.34
N ASN A 65 -10.98 -21.97 -9.67
CA ASN A 65 -9.94 -21.69 -8.67
C ASN A 65 -10.14 -20.31 -8.02
N PHE A 66 -10.62 -19.31 -8.77
CA PHE A 66 -10.92 -17.99 -8.24
C PHE A 66 -12.09 -18.02 -7.25
N ILE A 67 -13.15 -18.79 -7.56
CA ILE A 67 -14.28 -19.01 -6.63
C ILE A 67 -13.80 -19.71 -5.37
N ARG A 68 -13.00 -20.78 -5.49
CA ARG A 68 -12.42 -21.50 -4.34
C ARG A 68 -11.56 -20.60 -3.48
N TYR A 69 -10.71 -19.79 -4.11
CA TYR A 69 -9.86 -18.83 -3.42
C TYR A 69 -10.70 -17.80 -2.64
N SER A 70 -11.72 -17.21 -3.29
CA SER A 70 -12.61 -16.22 -2.66
C SER A 70 -13.42 -16.81 -1.52
N ALA A 71 -13.93 -18.04 -1.68
CA ALA A 71 -14.65 -18.74 -0.62
C ALA A 71 -13.74 -19.07 0.58
N PHE A 72 -12.49 -19.46 0.31
CA PHE A 72 -11.50 -19.70 1.36
C PHE A 72 -11.17 -18.41 2.12
N ASP A 73 -11.03 -17.28 1.43
CA ASP A 73 -10.79 -15.98 2.05
C ASP A 73 -11.96 -15.57 2.98
N ALA A 74 -13.18 -15.75 2.53
CA ALA A 74 -14.37 -15.46 3.33
C ALA A 74 -14.43 -16.36 4.58
N LYS A 75 -14.19 -17.66 4.43
CA LYS A 75 -14.15 -18.62 5.54
C LYS A 75 -13.03 -18.29 6.54
N SER A 76 -11.83 -18.01 6.04
CA SER A 76 -10.69 -17.66 6.88
C SER A 76 -10.91 -16.37 7.65
N THR A 77 -11.51 -15.36 7.01
CA THR A 77 -11.88 -14.09 7.66
C THR A 77 -12.91 -14.33 8.77
N TYR A 78 -13.91 -15.17 8.52
CA TYR A 78 -14.91 -15.52 9.55
C TYR A 78 -14.27 -16.25 10.73
N ASN A 79 -13.44 -17.25 10.48
CA ASN A 79 -12.76 -17.99 11.53
C ASN A 79 -11.84 -17.07 12.36
N LEU A 80 -11.11 -16.20 11.68
CA LEU A 80 -10.28 -15.19 12.34
C LEU A 80 -11.11 -14.22 13.19
N TYR A 81 -12.26 -13.78 12.68
CA TYR A 81 -13.20 -12.95 13.45
C TYR A 81 -13.64 -13.67 14.72
N MET A 82 -14.05 -14.94 14.65
CA MET A 82 -14.48 -15.70 15.82
C MET A 82 -13.35 -15.85 16.84
N HIS A 83 -12.15 -16.22 16.40
CA HIS A 83 -10.98 -16.32 17.27
C HIS A 83 -10.65 -14.99 17.97
N LEU A 84 -10.62 -13.89 17.23
CA LEU A 84 -10.35 -12.57 17.78
C LEU A 84 -11.47 -12.08 18.71
N LYS A 85 -12.72 -12.38 18.39
CA LYS A 85 -13.87 -12.08 19.25
C LYS A 85 -13.72 -12.77 20.61
N ASP A 86 -13.48 -14.09 20.62
CA ASP A 86 -13.35 -14.85 21.86
C ASP A 86 -12.20 -14.32 22.71
N ARG A 87 -11.08 -13.99 22.08
CA ARG A 87 -9.93 -13.39 22.75
C ARG A 87 -10.26 -12.00 23.35
N LEU A 88 -10.93 -11.11 22.63
CA LEU A 88 -11.29 -9.78 23.13
C LEU A 88 -12.33 -9.83 24.26
N LEU A 89 -13.21 -10.83 24.27
CA LEU A 89 -14.17 -11.04 25.36
C LEU A 89 -13.48 -11.39 26.70
N THR A 90 -12.30 -12.02 26.65
CA THR A 90 -11.52 -12.34 27.86
C THR A 90 -10.59 -11.23 28.32
N MET A 91 -10.43 -10.17 27.55
CA MET A 91 -9.53 -9.04 27.86
C MET A 91 -10.31 -7.91 28.51
N SER A 92 -10.05 -7.66 29.80
CA SER A 92 -10.68 -6.57 30.56
C SER A 92 -10.30 -5.20 29.98
N TRP A 93 -11.25 -4.26 30.04
CA TRP A 93 -11.01 -2.86 29.63
C TRP A 93 -11.21 -1.92 30.84
N VAL A 94 -12.40 -1.38 31.06
CA VAL A 94 -12.71 -0.50 32.18
C VAL A 94 -13.93 -1.01 32.94
N GLN A 95 -13.92 -0.92 34.24
CA GLN A 95 -14.99 -1.46 35.09
C GLN A 95 -15.24 -2.95 34.76
N ASP A 96 -16.47 -3.31 34.49
CA ASP A 96 -16.87 -4.69 34.13
C ASP A 96 -16.92 -4.94 32.61
N LEU A 97 -16.42 -3.97 31.79
CA LEU A 97 -16.39 -4.07 30.33
C LEU A 97 -15.11 -4.74 29.82
N ASN A 98 -15.21 -5.35 28.65
CA ASN A 98 -14.10 -6.01 27.96
C ASN A 98 -13.72 -5.27 26.65
N LEU A 99 -12.64 -5.70 26.00
CA LEU A 99 -12.20 -5.06 24.75
C LEU A 99 -13.14 -5.29 23.57
N MET A 100 -14.03 -6.29 23.62
CA MET A 100 -15.07 -6.43 22.61
C MET A 100 -16.16 -5.36 22.75
N ASP A 101 -16.46 -4.94 23.98
CA ASP A 101 -17.35 -3.80 24.24
C ASP A 101 -16.74 -2.51 23.69
N TYR A 102 -15.44 -2.28 23.95
CA TYR A 102 -14.69 -1.16 23.34
C TYR A 102 -14.79 -1.17 21.81
N TYR A 103 -14.59 -2.34 21.19
CA TYR A 103 -14.70 -2.49 19.74
C TYR A 103 -16.08 -2.05 19.23
N HIS A 104 -17.14 -2.49 19.88
CA HIS A 104 -18.52 -2.13 19.48
C HIS A 104 -18.86 -0.67 19.74
N MET A 105 -18.43 -0.12 20.87
CA MET A 105 -18.77 1.25 21.28
C MET A 105 -17.98 2.33 20.53
N HIS A 106 -16.72 2.04 20.14
CA HIS A 106 -15.83 3.06 19.60
C HIS A 106 -15.28 2.71 18.20
N MET A 107 -14.72 1.51 18.03
CA MET A 107 -14.02 1.19 16.80
C MET A 107 -14.95 0.96 15.61
N ARG A 108 -16.07 0.32 15.83
CA ARG A 108 -17.06 0.08 14.76
C ARG A 108 -17.73 1.37 14.30
N PRO A 109 -18.29 2.24 15.17
CA PRO A 109 -18.81 3.54 14.76
C PRO A 109 -17.76 4.43 14.08
N PHE A 110 -16.50 4.37 14.53
CA PHE A 110 -15.41 5.08 13.87
C PHE A 110 -15.17 4.58 12.43
N GLY A 111 -15.24 3.27 12.19
CA GLY A 111 -15.17 2.71 10.84
C GLY A 111 -16.31 3.18 9.93
N GLU A 112 -17.52 3.28 10.45
CA GLU A 112 -18.69 3.82 9.75
C GLU A 112 -18.47 5.31 9.41
N LEU A 113 -17.94 6.11 10.35
CA LEU A 113 -17.59 7.51 10.12
C LEU A 113 -16.54 7.67 9.02
N LEU A 114 -15.48 6.83 9.02
CA LEU A 114 -14.47 6.86 7.96
C LEU A 114 -15.06 6.56 6.59
N THR A 115 -15.97 5.59 6.49
CA THR A 115 -16.69 5.27 5.25
C THR A 115 -17.51 6.47 4.77
N ASP A 116 -18.17 7.18 5.67
CA ASP A 116 -18.91 8.41 5.32
C ASP A 116 -18.00 9.54 4.87
N LEU A 117 -16.83 9.70 5.50
CA LEU A 117 -15.83 10.68 5.08
C LEU A 117 -15.30 10.38 3.66
N GLU A 118 -14.96 9.11 3.39
CA GLU A 118 -14.51 8.67 2.05
C GLU A 118 -15.60 8.91 0.99
N ARG A 119 -16.85 8.59 1.30
CA ARG A 119 -17.98 8.77 0.38
C ARG A 119 -18.25 10.24 0.08
N ARG A 120 -18.17 11.11 1.08
CA ARG A 120 -18.36 12.56 0.91
C ARG A 120 -17.18 13.22 0.21
N GLY A 121 -15.97 12.69 0.42
CA GLY A 121 -14.72 13.22 -0.11
C GLY A 121 -14.34 14.56 0.54
N MET A 122 -13.36 15.20 -0.07
CA MET A 122 -12.92 16.54 0.29
C MET A 122 -13.17 17.53 -0.87
N LEU A 123 -13.60 18.73 -0.54
CA LEU A 123 -13.69 19.80 -1.52
C LEU A 123 -12.27 20.21 -1.95
N VAL A 124 -12.01 20.15 -3.25
CA VAL A 124 -10.73 20.54 -3.83
C VAL A 124 -10.97 21.81 -4.68
N ALA A 125 -10.28 22.89 -4.35
CA ALA A 125 -10.30 24.12 -5.11
C ALA A 125 -9.44 23.96 -6.37
N LYS A 126 -9.99 23.38 -7.43
CA LYS A 126 -9.26 23.00 -8.65
C LYS A 126 -8.61 24.17 -9.35
N ASP A 127 -9.32 25.31 -9.46
CA ASP A 127 -8.81 26.49 -10.14
C ASP A 127 -7.60 27.06 -9.39
N TYR A 128 -7.73 27.21 -8.07
CA TYR A 128 -6.61 27.61 -7.23
C TYR A 128 -5.39 26.68 -7.35
N LEU A 129 -5.62 25.36 -7.38
CA LEU A 129 -4.52 24.41 -7.53
C LEU A 129 -3.87 24.48 -8.92
N ALA A 130 -4.64 24.79 -9.98
CA ALA A 130 -4.10 25.00 -11.31
C ALA A 130 -3.18 26.24 -11.37
N ASP A 131 -3.59 27.33 -10.73
CA ASP A 131 -2.78 28.54 -10.65
C ASP A 131 -1.50 28.30 -9.85
N VAL A 132 -1.60 27.62 -8.69
CA VAL A 132 -0.46 27.25 -7.87
C VAL A 132 0.47 26.28 -8.60
N GLU A 133 -0.07 25.34 -9.38
CA GLU A 133 0.75 24.43 -10.20
C GLU A 133 1.56 25.21 -11.24
N GLN A 134 0.94 26.17 -11.92
CA GLN A 134 1.64 27.01 -12.88
C GLN A 134 2.79 27.76 -12.21
N GLN A 135 2.52 28.45 -11.10
CA GLN A 135 3.53 29.18 -10.33
C GLN A 135 4.67 28.25 -9.87
N ALA A 136 4.34 27.09 -9.31
CA ALA A 136 5.34 26.12 -8.86
C ALA A 136 6.22 25.59 -10.01
N ARG A 137 5.67 25.46 -11.21
CA ARG A 137 6.44 25.07 -12.40
C ARG A 137 7.42 26.17 -12.84
N GLU A 138 7.03 27.41 -12.75
CA GLU A 138 7.89 28.58 -13.05
C GLU A 138 9.00 28.70 -12.01
N ASP A 139 8.67 28.65 -10.73
CA ASP A 139 9.63 28.69 -9.62
C ASP A 139 10.64 27.55 -9.74
N ARG A 140 10.17 26.32 -10.03
CA ARG A 140 11.05 25.17 -10.24
C ARG A 140 12.03 25.40 -11.39
N ARG A 141 11.59 25.98 -12.51
CA ARG A 141 12.49 26.31 -13.64
C ARG A 141 13.56 27.30 -13.22
N GLY A 142 13.16 28.35 -12.50
CA GLY A 142 14.09 29.36 -11.96
C GLY A 142 15.13 28.76 -11.02
N HIS A 143 14.69 27.93 -10.07
CA HIS A 143 15.60 27.28 -9.12
C HIS A 143 16.52 26.26 -9.78
N VAL A 144 16.05 25.49 -10.74
CA VAL A 144 16.89 24.55 -11.53
C VAL A 144 17.97 25.34 -12.30
N GLN A 145 17.61 26.47 -12.91
CA GLN A 145 18.54 27.28 -13.63
C GLN A 145 19.59 27.93 -12.70
N ALA A 146 19.15 28.50 -11.59
CA ALA A 146 20.04 29.08 -10.59
C ALA A 146 21.03 28.05 -10.03
N PHE A 147 20.53 26.83 -9.70
CA PHE A 147 21.38 25.74 -9.22
C PHE A 147 22.41 25.32 -10.27
N ARG A 148 22.02 25.16 -11.53
CA ARG A 148 22.93 24.79 -12.63
C ARG A 148 23.99 25.85 -12.87
N GLN A 149 23.64 27.12 -12.82
CA GLN A 149 24.61 28.24 -12.92
C GLN A 149 25.62 28.22 -11.77
N TRP A 150 25.15 27.94 -10.55
CA TRP A 150 26.03 27.80 -9.40
C TRP A 150 26.94 26.57 -9.54
N ALA A 151 26.40 25.41 -9.89
CA ALA A 151 27.15 24.18 -10.06
C ALA A 151 28.16 24.25 -11.22
N PHE A 152 27.87 25.04 -12.25
CA PHE A 152 28.76 25.27 -13.40
C PHE A 152 30.15 25.81 -12.98
N LYS A 153 30.19 26.59 -11.89
CA LYS A 153 31.46 27.12 -11.34
C LYS A 153 32.41 25.99 -10.88
N TYR A 154 31.91 24.82 -10.57
CA TYR A 154 32.62 23.68 -10.01
C TYR A 154 32.78 22.52 -11.00
N LEU A 155 31.77 22.28 -11.83
CA LEU A 155 31.72 21.13 -12.75
C LEU A 155 31.82 21.54 -14.23
N GLY A 156 31.83 22.81 -14.55
CA GLY A 156 31.80 23.27 -15.95
C GLY A 156 30.55 22.77 -16.68
N ALA A 157 30.71 22.31 -17.91
CA ALA A 157 29.61 21.87 -18.78
C ALA A 157 28.80 20.69 -18.22
N ASP A 158 29.38 19.84 -17.39
CA ASP A 158 28.70 18.67 -16.79
C ASP A 158 27.55 19.07 -15.89
N ALA A 159 27.60 20.25 -15.26
CA ALA A 159 26.52 20.80 -14.47
C ALA A 159 25.20 20.98 -15.26
N LEU A 160 25.29 21.24 -16.56
CA LEU A 160 24.11 21.44 -17.42
C LEU A 160 23.41 20.12 -17.75
N ALA A 161 24.19 19.02 -17.81
CA ALA A 161 23.68 17.67 -18.08
C ALA A 161 23.21 16.94 -16.83
N MET A 162 23.51 17.48 -15.62
CA MET A 162 23.18 16.82 -14.36
C MET A 162 21.66 16.67 -14.14
N ASN A 163 21.25 15.46 -13.79
CA ASN A 163 19.86 15.18 -13.40
C ASN A 163 19.64 15.53 -11.92
N LEU A 164 18.99 16.66 -11.64
CA LEU A 164 18.70 17.14 -10.29
C LEU A 164 17.65 16.29 -9.55
N ALA A 165 16.94 15.38 -10.20
CA ALA A 165 16.09 14.39 -9.56
C ALA A 165 16.84 13.12 -9.12
N SER A 166 18.11 12.99 -9.48
CA SER A 166 18.95 11.86 -9.08
C SER A 166 19.67 12.15 -7.76
N SER A 167 19.17 11.56 -6.67
CA SER A 167 19.83 11.67 -5.36
C SER A 167 21.29 11.21 -5.42
N LYS A 168 21.61 10.18 -6.22
CA LYS A 168 22.98 9.70 -6.39
C LYS A 168 23.89 10.78 -6.98
N GLN A 169 23.48 11.44 -8.08
CA GLN A 169 24.28 12.49 -8.71
C GLN A 169 24.45 13.70 -7.77
N LEU A 170 23.38 14.11 -7.08
CA LEU A 170 23.46 15.19 -6.10
C LEU A 170 24.39 14.86 -4.93
N THR A 171 24.26 13.66 -4.35
CA THR A 171 25.13 13.23 -3.24
C THR A 171 26.60 13.17 -3.69
N THR A 172 26.87 12.63 -4.87
CA THR A 172 28.24 12.61 -5.42
C THR A 172 28.80 14.01 -5.62
N PHE A 173 28.00 14.93 -6.14
CA PHE A 173 28.43 16.33 -6.36
C PHE A 173 28.70 17.07 -5.05
N LEU A 174 27.79 16.93 -4.06
CA LEU A 174 27.87 17.71 -2.81
C LEU A 174 28.86 17.11 -1.80
N PHE A 175 29.03 15.79 -1.78
CA PHE A 175 29.74 15.06 -0.74
C PHE A 175 30.78 14.05 -1.28
N GLY A 176 30.82 13.80 -2.57
CA GLY A 176 31.79 12.93 -3.19
C GLY A 176 33.15 13.61 -3.14
N GLY A 177 34.01 13.16 -2.23
CA GLY A 177 35.38 13.64 -2.14
C GLY A 177 36.13 13.43 -3.44
N ARG A 178 37.11 14.32 -3.73
CA ARG A 178 38.11 14.16 -4.81
C ARG A 178 38.94 12.92 -4.59
#